data_8e18b9cf65f16978bb548700fa75e885
#
_entry.id   8e18b9cf65f16978bb548700fa75e885
#
_cell.length_a   1.000
_cell.length_b   1.000
_cell.length_c   1.000
_cell.angle_alpha   90.00
_cell.angle_beta   90.00
_cell.angle_gamma   90.00
#
_symmetry.space_group_name_H-M   'P 1'
#
loop_
_entity.id
_entity.type
_entity.pdbx_description
1 polymer ?
#
loop_
_entity_poly.entity_id
_entity_poly.type
_entity_poly.pdbx_seq_one_letter_code
_entity_poly.pdbx_strand_id
1 'polypeptide(L)'
;MKKNLRIYSKENLQKGNLTLNKKQSHYLKNVMRLKLNDKISVFNEKDGEWDASIISIRKNECSILIEKFVKTPDNFYDVWLLFAPIKQVRLDYLSQKSCEMGVKKLFPIFTEHTQVKKINIDRINSNLIEAAEQCNFNNIPEVSSAV
;
A
#
# COMPACT_ATOMS: atom_id res chain seq x y z
N MET A 1 -10.90 -19.53 6.31
CA MET A 1 -9.46 -19.19 6.39
C MET A 1 -9.33 -17.75 6.85
N LYS A 2 -8.61 -17.47 7.95
CA LYS A 2 -8.25 -16.09 8.30
C LYS A 2 -7.37 -15.54 7.19
N LYS A 3 -7.78 -14.49 6.50
CA LYS A 3 -6.98 -13.78 5.51
C LYS A 3 -5.74 -13.24 6.24
N ASN A 4 -4.54 -13.62 5.82
CA ASN A 4 -3.32 -13.08 6.41
C ASN A 4 -3.33 -11.56 6.24
N LEU A 5 -2.90 -10.85 7.29
CA LEU A 5 -2.69 -9.41 7.21
C LEU A 5 -1.59 -9.14 6.18
N ARG A 6 -1.86 -8.25 5.24
CA ARG A 6 -0.91 -7.86 4.19
C ARG A 6 -0.34 -6.48 4.50
N ILE A 7 0.95 -6.31 4.28
CA ILE A 7 1.68 -5.05 4.50
C ILE A 7 2.53 -4.73 3.27
N TYR A 8 2.41 -3.50 2.81
CA TYR A 8 3.25 -2.97 1.76
C TYR A 8 4.62 -2.54 2.32
N SER A 9 5.71 -2.86 1.64
CA SER A 9 7.06 -2.42 2.00
C SER A 9 7.80 -1.81 0.81
N LYS A 10 8.40 -0.66 1.01
CA LYS A 10 9.29 -0.03 0.02
C LYS A 10 10.67 -0.67 -0.07
N GLU A 11 11.02 -1.47 0.95
CA GLU A 11 12.30 -2.18 1.00
C GLU A 11 12.31 -3.35 0.04
N ASN A 12 13.50 -3.76 -0.39
CA ASN A 12 13.64 -4.96 -1.20
C ASN A 12 13.24 -6.20 -0.38
N LEU A 13 12.40 -7.04 -0.96
CA LEU A 13 11.89 -8.24 -0.32
C LEU A 13 12.68 -9.46 -0.78
N GLN A 14 13.29 -10.14 0.16
CA GLN A 14 13.99 -11.40 -0.02
C GLN A 14 13.96 -12.20 1.29
N LYS A 15 14.26 -13.48 1.24
CA LYS A 15 14.36 -14.29 2.47
C LYS A 15 15.32 -13.64 3.45
N GLY A 16 14.89 -13.52 4.71
CA GLY A 16 15.69 -12.94 5.78
C GLY A 16 14.92 -11.97 6.65
N ASN A 17 15.63 -11.28 7.50
CA ASN A 17 15.04 -10.36 8.46
C ASN A 17 14.78 -8.99 7.81
N LEU A 18 13.61 -8.43 8.11
CA LEU A 18 13.23 -7.07 7.73
C LEU A 18 12.72 -6.33 8.97
N THR A 19 13.26 -5.15 9.21
CA THR A 19 12.77 -4.25 10.26
C THR A 19 11.77 -3.28 9.67
N LEU A 20 10.59 -3.24 10.25
CA LEU A 20 9.49 -2.40 9.79
C LEU A 20 9.64 -0.97 10.33
N ASN A 21 9.14 0.01 9.58
CA ASN A 21 9.12 1.39 10.01
C ASN A 21 8.20 1.62 11.22
N LYS A 22 8.31 2.79 11.87
CA LYS A 22 7.54 3.12 13.08
C LYS A 22 6.02 3.03 12.88
N LYS A 23 5.51 3.49 11.72
CA LYS A 23 4.07 3.48 11.41
C LYS A 23 3.55 2.04 11.29
N GLN A 24 4.25 1.21 10.56
CA GLN A 24 3.94 -0.21 10.40
C GLN A 24 4.05 -0.97 11.74
N SER A 25 5.12 -0.72 12.48
CA SER A 25 5.34 -1.34 13.80
C SER A 25 4.22 -0.97 14.78
N HIS A 26 3.81 0.30 14.81
CA HIS A 26 2.67 0.74 15.61
C HIS A 26 1.37 0.06 15.19
N TYR A 27 1.11 -0.01 13.89
CA TYR A 27 -0.09 -0.64 13.34
C TYR A 27 -0.17 -2.11 13.74
N LEU A 28 0.89 -2.89 13.53
CA LEU A 28 0.91 -4.31 13.86
C LEU A 28 0.72 -4.56 15.35
N LYS A 29 1.43 -3.81 16.19
CA LYS A 29 1.42 -3.99 17.63
C LYS A 29 0.14 -3.48 18.29
N ASN A 30 -0.24 -2.23 18.01
CA ASN A 30 -1.26 -1.53 18.78
C ASN A 30 -2.66 -1.60 18.18
N VAL A 31 -2.75 -1.65 16.85
CA VAL A 31 -4.04 -1.75 16.13
C VAL A 31 -4.40 -3.21 15.93
N MET A 32 -3.54 -3.97 15.28
CA MET A 32 -3.79 -5.38 14.97
C MET A 32 -3.47 -6.32 16.13
N ARG A 33 -2.72 -5.84 17.13
CA ARG A 33 -2.35 -6.59 18.36
C ARG A 33 -1.70 -7.94 18.08
N LEU A 34 -0.85 -7.99 17.07
CA LEU A 34 -0.12 -9.19 16.68
C LEU A 34 0.93 -9.54 17.73
N LYS A 35 1.26 -10.82 17.79
CA LYS A 35 2.22 -11.42 18.73
C LYS A 35 3.40 -12.02 17.99
N LEU A 36 4.42 -12.44 18.73
CA LEU A 36 5.52 -13.22 18.18
C LEU A 36 4.99 -14.48 17.48
N ASN A 37 5.57 -14.83 16.35
CA ASN A 37 5.22 -15.93 15.45
C ASN A 37 3.88 -15.79 14.71
N ASP A 38 3.15 -14.69 14.88
CA ASP A 38 2.00 -14.42 14.00
C ASP A 38 2.44 -14.28 12.55
N LYS A 39 1.64 -14.84 11.64
CA LYS A 39 1.91 -14.82 10.21
C LYS A 39 1.27 -13.62 9.56
N ILE A 40 2.02 -13.02 8.65
CA ILE A 40 1.60 -11.90 7.79
C ILE A 40 2.09 -12.14 6.37
N SER A 41 1.58 -11.37 5.42
CA SER A 41 2.19 -11.26 4.09
C SER A 41 2.81 -9.87 3.94
N VAL A 42 3.97 -9.81 3.28
CA VAL A 42 4.63 -8.56 2.89
C VAL A 42 4.78 -8.52 1.38
N PHE A 43 4.54 -7.37 0.77
CA PHE A 43 4.57 -7.26 -0.69
C PHE A 43 5.06 -5.89 -1.18
N ASN A 44 5.51 -5.87 -2.42
CA ASN A 44 5.70 -4.67 -3.22
C ASN A 44 5.54 -4.96 -4.73
N GLU A 45 5.59 -3.91 -5.53
CA GLU A 45 5.43 -3.98 -6.98
C GLU A 45 6.66 -4.53 -7.73
N LYS A 46 7.80 -4.72 -7.05
CA LYS A 46 9.05 -5.25 -7.64
C LYS A 46 9.25 -6.72 -7.34
N ASP A 47 9.12 -7.07 -6.07
CA ASP A 47 9.53 -8.38 -5.54
C ASP A 47 8.35 -9.32 -5.30
N GLY A 48 7.11 -8.83 -5.55
CA GLY A 48 5.89 -9.61 -5.36
C GLY A 48 5.48 -9.75 -3.90
N GLU A 49 4.85 -10.86 -3.57
CA GLU A 49 4.31 -11.14 -2.24
C GLU A 49 5.02 -12.31 -1.58
N TRP A 50 5.29 -12.15 -0.29
CA TRP A 50 6.03 -13.09 0.53
C TRP A 50 5.31 -13.36 1.85
N ASP A 51 5.31 -14.61 2.29
CA ASP A 51 4.93 -14.96 3.65
C ASP A 51 6.04 -14.58 4.63
N ALA A 52 5.63 -14.04 5.76
CA ALA A 52 6.53 -13.64 6.83
C ALA A 52 5.94 -13.93 8.21
N SER A 53 6.79 -13.97 9.22
CA SER A 53 6.41 -14.10 10.61
C SER A 53 7.02 -13.02 11.47
N ILE A 54 6.34 -12.63 12.53
CA ILE A 54 6.83 -11.65 13.49
C ILE A 54 7.87 -12.30 14.39
N ILE A 55 9.10 -11.79 14.38
CA ILE A 55 10.22 -12.32 15.18
C ILE A 55 10.61 -11.42 16.33
N SER A 56 10.25 -10.14 16.32
CA SER A 56 10.53 -9.21 17.41
C SER A 56 9.48 -8.11 17.48
N ILE A 57 9.06 -7.78 18.71
CA ILE A 57 8.16 -6.65 18.99
C ILE A 57 8.79 -5.84 20.12
N ARG A 58 9.38 -4.69 19.78
CA ARG A 58 9.93 -3.74 20.72
C ARG A 58 9.00 -2.52 20.88
N LYS A 59 9.40 -1.55 21.71
CA LYS A 59 8.56 -0.36 22.00
C LYS A 59 8.11 0.38 20.74
N ASN A 60 9.04 0.60 19.79
CA ASN A 60 8.79 1.38 18.57
C ASN A 60 9.21 0.64 17.28
N GLU A 61 9.48 -0.64 17.36
CA GLU A 61 10.07 -1.40 16.27
C GLU A 61 9.55 -2.83 16.28
N CYS A 62 9.08 -3.29 15.13
CA CYS A 62 8.80 -4.69 14.87
C CYS A 62 9.73 -5.20 13.77
N SER A 63 10.22 -6.43 13.94
CA SER A 63 10.97 -7.13 12.90
C SER A 63 10.23 -8.38 12.48
N ILE A 64 10.30 -8.68 11.19
CA ILE A 64 9.71 -9.86 10.58
C ILE A 64 10.78 -10.71 9.95
N LEU A 65 10.55 -12.01 9.87
CA LEU A 65 11.31 -12.96 9.07
C LEU A 65 10.52 -13.26 7.80
N ILE A 66 11.07 -12.88 6.66
CA ILE A 66 10.53 -13.22 5.34
C ILE A 66 10.94 -14.65 5.02
N GLU A 67 9.96 -15.52 4.80
CA GLU A 67 10.19 -16.97 4.75
C GLU A 67 10.00 -17.55 3.34
N LYS A 68 8.85 -17.25 2.71
CA LYS A 68 8.45 -17.94 1.48
C LYS A 68 7.87 -16.96 0.46
N PHE A 69 8.33 -17.09 -0.77
CA PHE A 69 7.73 -16.41 -1.91
C PHE A 69 6.32 -16.98 -2.20
N VAL A 70 5.36 -16.09 -2.41
CA VAL A 70 3.95 -16.44 -2.66
C VAL A 70 3.59 -16.24 -4.13
N LYS A 71 3.78 -15.01 -4.63
CA LYS A 71 3.44 -14.71 -6.03
C LYS A 71 4.26 -13.52 -6.58
N THR A 72 4.41 -13.50 -7.89
CA THR A 72 4.97 -12.36 -8.62
C THR A 72 4.08 -11.12 -8.51
N PRO A 73 4.63 -9.93 -8.77
CA PRO A 73 3.81 -8.72 -8.89
C PRO A 73 2.70 -8.91 -9.93
N ASP A 74 1.56 -8.30 -9.67
CA ASP A 74 0.46 -8.30 -10.64
C ASP A 74 0.79 -7.38 -11.82
N ASN A 75 0.26 -7.68 -13.00
CA ASN A 75 0.37 -6.79 -14.15
C ASN A 75 -0.69 -5.69 -14.07
N PHE A 76 -0.28 -4.45 -14.29
CA PHE A 76 -1.24 -3.37 -14.50
C PHE A 76 -1.90 -3.48 -15.88
N TYR A 77 -3.19 -3.16 -15.93
CA TYR A 77 -3.78 -2.72 -17.19
C TYR A 77 -3.15 -1.35 -17.54
N ASP A 78 -2.84 -1.10 -18.82
CA ASP A 78 -2.27 0.19 -19.23
C ASP A 78 -3.38 1.26 -19.33
N VAL A 79 -4.05 1.47 -18.20
CA VAL A 79 -5.14 2.44 -18.02
C VAL A 79 -4.64 3.58 -17.15
N TRP A 80 -4.76 4.79 -17.65
CA TRP A 80 -4.43 6.02 -16.94
C TRP A 80 -5.72 6.77 -16.62
N LEU A 81 -5.86 7.17 -15.37
CA LEU A 81 -7.01 7.94 -14.91
C LEU A 81 -6.64 9.43 -14.81
N LEU A 82 -7.18 10.22 -15.72
CA LEU A 82 -7.08 11.67 -15.70
C LEU A 82 -8.32 12.22 -15.00
N PHE A 83 -8.15 13.08 -13.99
CA PHE A 83 -9.29 13.60 -13.23
C PHE A 83 -9.05 15.02 -12.71
N ALA A 84 -10.09 15.84 -12.70
CA ALA A 84 -10.07 17.12 -12.00
C ALA A 84 -10.18 16.88 -10.48
N PRO A 85 -9.31 17.52 -9.65
CA PRO A 85 -9.38 17.36 -8.21
C PRO A 85 -10.76 17.65 -7.63
N ILE A 86 -11.25 16.72 -6.83
CA ILE A 86 -12.56 16.75 -6.17
C ILE A 86 -12.39 16.86 -4.65
N LYS A 87 -13.48 17.09 -3.92
CA LYS A 87 -13.46 17.15 -2.47
C LYS A 87 -12.82 15.90 -1.85
N GLN A 88 -12.09 16.09 -0.75
CA GLN A 88 -11.19 15.08 -0.16
C GLN A 88 -11.84 13.70 0.04
N VAL A 89 -13.04 13.62 0.60
CA VAL A 89 -13.73 12.35 0.86
C VAL A 89 -13.97 11.56 -0.44
N ARG A 90 -14.32 12.25 -1.52
CA ARG A 90 -14.51 11.61 -2.83
C ARG A 90 -13.19 11.23 -3.49
N LEU A 91 -12.14 12.02 -3.24
CA LEU A 91 -10.79 11.73 -3.72
C LEU A 91 -10.21 10.49 -3.04
N ASP A 92 -10.44 10.32 -1.74
CA ASP A 92 -10.05 9.11 -1.00
C ASP A 92 -10.73 7.87 -1.60
N TYR A 93 -12.03 7.95 -1.88
CA TYR A 93 -12.77 6.88 -2.53
C TYR A 93 -12.26 6.58 -3.96
N LEU A 94 -12.02 7.63 -4.77
CA LEU A 94 -11.48 7.50 -6.12
C LEU A 94 -10.12 6.79 -6.10
N SER A 95 -9.22 7.19 -5.20
CA SER A 95 -7.91 6.57 -5.03
C SER A 95 -8.02 5.09 -4.70
N GLN A 96 -8.86 4.74 -3.72
CA GLN A 96 -9.11 3.36 -3.34
C GLN A 96 -9.61 2.53 -4.52
N LYS A 97 -10.64 3.01 -5.24
CA LYS A 97 -11.22 2.26 -6.35
C LYS A 97 -10.28 2.16 -7.55
N SER A 98 -9.47 3.18 -7.81
CA SER A 98 -8.44 3.11 -8.85
C SER A 98 -7.44 1.98 -8.60
N CYS A 99 -7.00 1.81 -7.35
CA CYS A 99 -6.13 0.70 -6.97
C CYS A 99 -6.83 -0.66 -7.14
N GLU A 100 -8.05 -0.81 -6.61
CA GLU A 100 -8.82 -2.05 -6.69
C GLU A 100 -9.11 -2.49 -8.15
N MET A 101 -9.24 -1.52 -9.06
CA MET A 101 -9.51 -1.77 -10.49
C MET A 101 -8.25 -1.92 -11.33
N GLY A 102 -7.05 -1.83 -10.75
CA GLY A 102 -5.79 -2.02 -11.44
C GLY A 102 -5.41 -0.88 -12.39
N VAL A 103 -5.84 0.35 -12.09
CA VAL A 103 -5.36 1.55 -12.80
C VAL A 103 -3.85 1.68 -12.60
N LYS A 104 -3.11 1.94 -13.69
CA LYS A 104 -1.66 2.07 -13.66
C LYS A 104 -1.20 3.43 -13.15
N LYS A 105 -1.90 4.50 -13.55
CA LYS A 105 -1.46 5.86 -13.26
C LYS A 105 -2.63 6.82 -13.04
N LEU A 106 -2.50 7.68 -12.03
CA LEU A 106 -3.43 8.76 -11.72
C LEU A 106 -2.82 10.10 -12.11
N PHE A 107 -3.55 10.89 -12.88
CA PHE A 107 -3.17 12.22 -13.32
C PHE A 107 -4.16 13.27 -12.82
N PRO A 108 -3.86 13.98 -11.72
CA PRO A 108 -4.66 15.13 -11.33
C PRO A 108 -4.45 16.30 -12.31
N ILE A 109 -5.52 16.85 -12.85
CA ILE A 109 -5.49 17.96 -13.81
C ILE A 109 -6.35 19.11 -13.27
N PHE A 110 -5.75 20.28 -13.08
CA PHE A 110 -6.52 21.48 -12.74
C PHE A 110 -7.13 22.09 -14.00
N THR A 111 -8.45 22.11 -14.07
CA THR A 111 -9.19 22.77 -15.14
C THR A 111 -9.72 24.13 -14.69
N GLU A 112 -10.18 24.95 -15.63
CA GLU A 112 -10.72 26.28 -15.34
C GLU A 112 -11.77 26.31 -14.23
N HIS A 113 -12.64 25.29 -14.18
CA HIS A 113 -13.71 25.19 -13.19
C HIS A 113 -13.39 24.28 -12.01
N THR A 114 -12.13 23.87 -11.82
CA THR A 114 -11.74 23.06 -10.67
C THR A 114 -11.85 23.86 -9.38
N GLN A 115 -12.74 23.45 -8.49
CA GLN A 115 -12.98 24.14 -7.21
C GLN A 115 -11.83 23.93 -6.21
N VAL A 116 -11.21 22.75 -6.23
CA VAL A 116 -10.11 22.38 -5.33
C VAL A 116 -8.80 22.94 -5.88
N LYS A 117 -8.15 23.83 -5.13
CA LYS A 117 -6.91 24.50 -5.56
C LYS A 117 -5.63 23.73 -5.23
N LYS A 118 -5.70 22.76 -4.33
CA LYS A 118 -4.55 21.94 -3.90
C LYS A 118 -4.99 20.51 -3.63
N ILE A 119 -4.11 19.57 -3.92
CA ILE A 119 -4.28 18.17 -3.56
C ILE A 119 -3.10 17.70 -2.71
N ASN A 120 -3.37 16.74 -1.85
CA ASN A 120 -2.34 16.10 -1.03
C ASN A 120 -1.96 14.76 -1.66
N ILE A 121 -0.86 14.75 -2.43
CA ILE A 121 -0.35 13.55 -3.11
C ILE A 121 0.04 12.46 -2.10
N ASP A 122 0.63 12.83 -0.96
CA ASP A 122 1.02 11.85 0.07
C ASP A 122 -0.19 11.13 0.64
N ARG A 123 -1.32 11.83 0.80
CA ARG A 123 -2.58 11.21 1.22
C ARG A 123 -3.14 10.27 0.16
N ILE A 124 -3.09 10.65 -1.11
CA ILE A 124 -3.49 9.77 -2.21
C ILE A 124 -2.64 8.50 -2.18
N ASN A 125 -1.32 8.62 -2.10
CA ASN A 125 -0.41 7.48 -2.01
C ASN A 125 -0.71 6.59 -0.79
N SER A 126 -1.00 7.19 0.37
CA SER A 126 -1.36 6.42 1.57
C SER A 126 -2.65 5.63 1.37
N ASN A 127 -3.66 6.21 0.73
CA ASN A 127 -4.93 5.53 0.43
C ASN A 127 -4.74 4.41 -0.60
N LEU A 128 -3.87 4.59 -1.59
CA LEU A 128 -3.54 3.56 -2.58
C LEU A 128 -2.85 2.36 -1.91
N ILE A 129 -1.89 2.61 -1.01
CA ILE A 129 -1.21 1.56 -0.25
C ILE A 129 -2.22 0.80 0.62
N GLU A 130 -3.06 1.50 1.37
CA GLU A 130 -4.09 0.88 2.21
C GLU A 130 -5.06 0.03 1.37
N ALA A 131 -5.48 0.52 0.21
CA ALA A 131 -6.33 -0.24 -0.71
C ALA A 131 -5.62 -1.52 -1.20
N ALA A 132 -4.35 -1.44 -1.58
CA ALA A 132 -3.58 -2.61 -2.02
C ALA A 132 -3.36 -3.63 -0.90
N GLU A 133 -3.18 -3.19 0.34
CA GLU A 133 -3.11 -4.07 1.51
C GLU A 133 -4.43 -4.84 1.74
N GLN A 134 -5.56 -4.25 1.41
CA GLN A 134 -6.89 -4.84 1.58
C GLN A 134 -7.35 -5.68 0.39
N CYS A 135 -7.02 -5.26 -0.81
CA CYS A 135 -7.38 -5.96 -2.03
C CYS A 135 -6.29 -6.90 -2.48
N ASN A 136 -6.25 -8.02 -2.78
CA ASN A 136 -5.17 -8.95 -3.18
C ASN A 136 -4.28 -8.48 -4.35
N PHE A 137 -4.14 -7.18 -4.56
CA PHE A 137 -3.35 -6.58 -5.63
C PHE A 137 -1.98 -6.14 -5.08
N ASN A 138 -0.88 -6.47 -5.78
CA ASN A 138 0.48 -6.18 -5.32
C ASN A 138 1.06 -4.89 -5.92
N ASN A 139 0.35 -4.26 -6.84
CA ASN A 139 0.79 -3.05 -7.51
C ASN A 139 0.11 -1.81 -6.92
N ILE A 140 0.88 -0.75 -6.76
CA ILE A 140 0.40 0.56 -6.33
C ILE A 140 0.37 1.48 -7.54
N PRO A 141 -0.79 2.08 -7.91
CA PRO A 141 -0.83 3.06 -8.98
C PRO A 141 0.15 4.21 -8.76
N GLU A 142 0.84 4.64 -9.81
CA GLU A 142 1.68 5.83 -9.78
C GLU A 142 0.79 7.08 -9.73
N VAL A 143 1.16 8.08 -8.94
CA VAL A 143 0.48 9.38 -8.90
C VAL A 143 1.40 10.45 -9.45
N SER A 144 0.98 11.11 -10.54
CA SER A 144 1.71 12.23 -11.10
C SER A 144 1.53 13.49 -10.28
N SER A 145 2.49 14.42 -10.37
CA SER A 145 2.26 15.80 -9.95
C SER A 145 1.04 16.38 -10.69
N ALA A 146 0.30 17.22 -10.01
CA ALA A 146 -0.85 17.89 -10.64
C ALA A 146 -0.38 18.93 -11.68
N VAL A 147 -1.04 19.00 -12.79
CA VAL A 147 -0.82 19.96 -13.88
C VAL A 147 -2.08 20.77 -14.14
#